data_11297b79664fbf4d916891cf781298e9
#
_entry.id   11297b79664fbf4d916891cf781298e9
#
_cell.length_a   1.000
_cell.length_b   1.000
_cell.length_c   1.000
_cell.angle_alpha   90.00
_cell.angle_beta   90.00
_cell.angle_gamma   90.00
#
_symmetry.space_group_name_H-M   'P 1'
#
loop_
_entity.id
_entity.type
_entity.pdbx_description
1 polymer ?
#
loop_
_entity_poly.entity_id
_entity_poly.type
_entity_poly.pdbx_seq_one_letter_code
_entity_poly.pdbx_strand_id
1 'polypeptide(L)'
;MKGRIVRIISNLYTVVCENQVYGCRARGKFRNMNLTPMVGDNVTIDVDKLVITDIEDRKNELYRPIVSNVDIGLIVTSTKKPTLDLILLDKLISVISFNEIEPIICFTKVDLLNEEEKENLDNLKKYYEMIGIRCVYNTEVAEIKRIIKDKVVVLAGQTGAGKSSLLNRLDNTLDIKTDEISEALGRGKHTTRHVELYEIGEGFIADTPGFSAIDFQDMDKMQLRDTFIEFKEYECKFRDCMHIKENVCGVKDAVEEKLILQTRYNNYLQFLEELEKWK
;
A
#
# COMPACT_ATOMS: atom_id res chain seq x y z
N MET A 1 -17.30 18.03 -16.50
CA MET A 1 -15.91 17.60 -16.73
C MET A 1 -15.56 16.49 -15.78
N LYS A 2 -14.84 15.45 -16.19
CA LYS A 2 -14.37 14.37 -15.28
C LYS A 2 -13.03 14.73 -14.67
N GLY A 3 -12.82 14.35 -13.40
CA GLY A 3 -11.57 14.60 -12.68
C GLY A 3 -11.43 13.72 -11.44
N ARG A 4 -10.38 13.95 -10.67
CA ARG A 4 -10.08 13.21 -9.44
C ARG A 4 -9.95 14.16 -8.26
N ILE A 5 -10.52 13.77 -7.12
CA ILE A 5 -10.33 14.49 -5.86
C ILE A 5 -8.92 14.19 -5.34
N VAL A 6 -8.08 15.23 -5.27
CA VAL A 6 -6.69 15.09 -4.79
C VAL A 6 -6.51 15.59 -3.35
N ARG A 7 -7.42 16.42 -2.86
CA ARG A 7 -7.32 16.99 -1.49
C ARG A 7 -8.69 17.39 -0.99
N ILE A 8 -8.90 17.28 0.32
CA ILE A 8 -10.11 17.70 1.00
C ILE A 8 -9.73 18.55 2.22
N ILE A 9 -10.22 19.78 2.28
CA ILE A 9 -10.10 20.66 3.46
C ILE A 9 -11.49 21.09 3.85
N SER A 10 -11.98 20.61 4.99
CA SER A 10 -13.35 20.86 5.45
C SER A 10 -14.37 20.40 4.40
N ASN A 11 -15.08 21.31 3.74
CA ASN A 11 -16.07 21.02 2.68
C ASN A 11 -15.60 21.47 1.30
N LEU A 12 -14.32 21.78 1.14
CA LEU A 12 -13.72 22.17 -0.13
C LEU A 12 -12.92 20.98 -0.68
N TYR A 13 -13.27 20.55 -1.87
CA TYR A 13 -12.69 19.44 -2.60
C TYR A 13 -11.82 19.99 -3.73
N THR A 14 -10.52 19.74 -3.68
CA THR A 14 -9.62 20.06 -4.78
C THR A 14 -9.71 18.93 -5.79
N VAL A 15 -10.14 19.26 -7.00
CA VAL A 15 -10.32 18.29 -8.10
C VAL A 15 -9.37 18.63 -9.23
N VAL A 16 -8.61 17.67 -9.70
CA VAL A 16 -7.75 17.78 -10.90
C VAL A 16 -8.51 17.22 -12.09
N CYS A 17 -8.65 18.04 -13.13
CA CYS A 17 -9.27 17.68 -14.41
C CYS A 17 -8.36 18.17 -15.55
N GLU A 18 -7.87 17.28 -16.42
CA GLU A 18 -7.08 17.67 -17.61
C GLU A 18 -5.95 18.67 -17.28
N ASN A 19 -5.18 18.41 -16.22
CA ASN A 19 -4.09 19.26 -15.70
C ASN A 19 -4.54 20.64 -15.16
N GLN A 20 -5.82 20.83 -14.93
CA GLN A 20 -6.37 22.03 -14.27
C GLN A 20 -6.93 21.68 -12.88
N VAL A 21 -6.77 22.62 -11.95
CA VAL A 21 -7.17 22.44 -10.56
C VAL A 21 -8.42 23.26 -10.25
N TYR A 22 -9.45 22.62 -9.71
CA TYR A 22 -10.73 23.23 -9.36
C TYR A 22 -11.04 23.04 -7.89
N GLY A 23 -11.43 24.12 -7.21
CA GLY A 23 -11.93 24.06 -5.83
C GLY A 23 -13.46 23.89 -5.82
N CYS A 24 -13.94 22.67 -5.62
CA CYS A 24 -15.35 22.33 -5.73
C CYS A 24 -16.01 22.09 -4.37
N ARG A 25 -17.35 22.19 -4.34
CA ARG A 25 -18.18 21.73 -3.21
C ARG A 25 -19.01 20.51 -3.62
N ALA A 26 -19.27 19.63 -2.67
CA ALA A 26 -20.16 18.50 -2.90
C ALA A 26 -21.64 18.93 -2.83
N ARG A 27 -22.49 18.38 -3.70
CA ARG A 27 -23.95 18.57 -3.60
C ARG A 27 -24.51 17.86 -2.38
N GLY A 28 -25.55 18.43 -1.78
CA GLY A 28 -26.24 17.87 -0.60
C GLY A 28 -26.84 16.47 -0.85
N LYS A 29 -27.09 16.08 -2.12
CA LYS A 29 -27.63 14.77 -2.50
C LYS A 29 -26.75 13.62 -2.00
N PHE A 30 -25.42 13.79 -1.95
CA PHE A 30 -24.51 12.74 -1.52
C PHE A 30 -24.70 12.34 -0.07
N ARG A 31 -25.09 13.28 0.81
CA ARG A 31 -25.45 12.98 2.20
C ARG A 31 -26.69 12.09 2.29
N ASN A 32 -27.66 12.29 1.41
CA ASN A 32 -28.88 11.48 1.37
C ASN A 32 -28.62 10.07 0.84
N MET A 33 -27.54 9.88 0.07
CA MET A 33 -27.09 8.60 -0.47
C MET A 33 -26.09 7.88 0.47
N ASN A 34 -25.80 8.44 1.65
CA ASN A 34 -24.75 7.96 2.56
C ASN A 34 -23.37 7.87 1.89
N LEU A 35 -23.15 8.66 0.85
CA LEU A 35 -21.89 8.67 0.09
C LEU A 35 -21.09 9.92 0.49
N THR A 36 -19.96 9.71 1.16
CA THR A 36 -19.03 10.79 1.49
C THR A 36 -17.91 10.81 0.46
N PRO A 37 -17.70 11.94 -0.26
CA PRO A 37 -16.59 12.03 -1.19
C PRO A 37 -15.24 11.89 -0.46
N MET A 38 -14.31 11.15 -1.05
CA MET A 38 -12.98 10.84 -0.51
C MET A 38 -11.88 11.29 -1.46
N VAL A 39 -10.69 11.48 -0.93
CA VAL A 39 -9.48 11.63 -1.76
C VAL A 39 -9.30 10.37 -2.59
N GLY A 40 -9.01 10.52 -3.89
CA GLY A 40 -8.93 9.43 -4.84
C GLY A 40 -10.20 9.18 -5.66
N ASP A 41 -11.35 9.71 -5.24
CA ASP A 41 -12.60 9.54 -6.00
C ASP A 41 -12.51 10.15 -7.40
N ASN A 42 -12.98 9.38 -8.39
CA ASN A 42 -13.25 9.89 -9.71
C ASN A 42 -14.62 10.57 -9.70
N VAL A 43 -14.65 11.82 -10.13
CA VAL A 43 -15.84 12.66 -10.02
C VAL A 43 -16.16 13.38 -11.34
N THR A 44 -17.42 13.74 -11.50
CA THR A 44 -17.84 14.71 -12.52
C THR A 44 -18.12 16.04 -11.84
N ILE A 45 -17.57 17.12 -12.37
CA ILE A 45 -17.80 18.48 -11.88
C ILE A 45 -18.56 19.35 -12.88
N ASP A 46 -19.35 20.28 -12.35
CA ASP A 46 -19.89 21.44 -13.06
C ASP A 46 -18.88 22.58 -12.86
N VAL A 47 -18.16 22.91 -13.93
CA VAL A 47 -17.06 23.90 -13.88
C VAL A 47 -17.56 25.32 -13.60
N ASP A 48 -18.72 25.67 -14.14
CA ASP A 48 -19.28 27.02 -13.96
C ASP A 48 -19.74 27.26 -12.52
N LYS A 49 -20.24 26.20 -11.87
CA LYS A 49 -20.76 26.28 -10.49
C LYS A 49 -19.76 25.80 -9.45
N LEU A 50 -18.62 25.25 -9.88
CA LEU A 50 -17.62 24.61 -9.00
C LEU A 50 -18.23 23.58 -8.04
N VAL A 51 -19.03 22.67 -8.57
CA VAL A 51 -19.77 21.68 -7.80
C VAL A 51 -19.51 20.28 -8.33
N ILE A 52 -19.24 19.32 -7.43
CA ILE A 52 -19.23 17.89 -7.74
C ILE A 52 -20.67 17.47 -7.99
N THR A 53 -20.93 16.98 -9.20
CA THR A 53 -22.26 16.56 -9.64
C THR A 53 -22.45 15.06 -9.54
N ASP A 54 -21.37 14.28 -9.64
CA ASP A 54 -21.39 12.82 -9.58
C ASP A 54 -20.08 12.25 -9.07
N ILE A 55 -20.15 11.03 -8.49
CA ILE A 55 -19.01 10.25 -7.98
C ILE A 55 -19.14 8.88 -8.63
N GLU A 56 -18.09 8.43 -9.33
CA GLU A 56 -18.04 7.11 -9.93
C GLU A 56 -17.88 6.02 -8.85
N ASP A 57 -18.30 4.78 -9.17
CA ASP A 57 -18.10 3.64 -8.28
C ASP A 57 -16.61 3.44 -7.97
N ARG A 58 -16.32 3.20 -6.70
CA ARG A 58 -14.97 2.97 -6.23
C ARG A 58 -14.52 1.55 -6.53
N LYS A 59 -13.31 1.41 -7.03
CA LYS A 59 -12.63 0.12 -7.18
C LYS A 59 -12.33 -0.51 -5.81
N ASN A 60 -11.82 0.31 -4.89
CA ASN A 60 -11.56 -0.01 -3.50
C ASN A 60 -11.59 1.27 -2.65
N GLU A 61 -11.62 1.10 -1.33
CA GLU A 61 -11.48 2.18 -0.37
C GLU A 61 -10.69 1.74 0.84
N LEU A 62 -9.77 2.58 1.28
CA LEU A 62 -9.01 2.38 2.49
C LEU A 62 -9.54 3.32 3.58
N TYR A 63 -9.62 2.81 4.81
CA TYR A 63 -10.06 3.61 5.97
C TYR A 63 -8.89 4.25 6.72
N ARG A 64 -7.68 3.73 6.53
CA ARG A 64 -6.42 4.24 7.13
C ARG A 64 -5.24 4.00 6.19
N PRO A 65 -4.85 4.98 5.41
CA PRO A 65 -5.43 6.33 5.23
C PRO A 65 -6.79 6.31 4.53
N ILE A 66 -7.60 7.37 4.70
CA ILE A 66 -8.89 7.51 4.02
C ILE A 66 -8.65 7.92 2.56
N VAL A 67 -8.57 6.95 1.68
CA VAL A 67 -8.31 7.14 0.24
C VAL A 67 -9.02 6.06 -0.57
N SER A 68 -9.52 6.40 -1.75
CA SER A 68 -10.22 5.51 -2.68
C SER A 68 -9.44 5.30 -3.98
N ASN A 69 -9.84 4.29 -4.75
CA ASN A 69 -9.32 3.98 -6.08
C ASN A 69 -7.80 3.80 -6.13
N VAL A 70 -7.23 3.17 -5.11
CA VAL A 70 -5.80 2.87 -5.03
C VAL A 70 -5.47 1.70 -5.96
N ASP A 71 -4.45 1.86 -6.78
CA ASP A 71 -3.97 0.83 -7.69
C ASP A 71 -2.79 0.05 -7.11
N ILE A 72 -1.87 0.74 -6.44
CA ILE A 72 -0.60 0.17 -5.99
C ILE A 72 -0.32 0.53 -4.54
N GLY A 73 0.10 -0.46 -3.76
CA GLY A 73 0.75 -0.29 -2.46
C GLY A 73 2.27 -0.41 -2.61
N LEU A 74 2.98 0.70 -2.69
CA LEU A 74 4.43 0.70 -2.77
C LEU A 74 5.03 0.56 -1.38
N ILE A 75 5.50 -0.65 -1.07
CA ILE A 75 6.07 -1.00 0.23
C ILE A 75 7.54 -0.60 0.25
N VAL A 76 7.83 0.55 0.83
CA VAL A 76 9.20 1.05 0.99
C VAL A 76 9.84 0.40 2.21
N THR A 77 10.80 -0.48 1.99
CA THR A 77 11.48 -1.23 3.05
C THR A 77 12.99 -0.99 3.02
N SER A 78 13.54 -0.67 4.19
CA SER A 78 14.98 -0.48 4.35
C SER A 78 15.66 -1.83 4.50
N THR A 79 16.77 -2.01 3.79
CA THR A 79 17.61 -3.21 3.94
C THR A 79 18.53 -3.12 5.18
N LYS A 80 18.86 -1.88 5.59
CA LYS A 80 19.75 -1.60 6.73
C LYS A 80 19.45 -0.22 7.34
N LYS A 81 19.34 -0.13 8.67
CA LYS A 81 19.07 1.12 9.40
C LYS A 81 17.77 1.85 8.99
N PRO A 82 16.59 1.33 9.33
CA PRO A 82 16.38 0.12 10.14
C PRO A 82 16.64 -1.17 9.37
N THR A 83 16.85 -2.26 10.09
CA THR A 83 17.03 -3.60 9.52
C THR A 83 15.76 -4.02 8.80
N LEU A 84 15.91 -4.82 7.73
CA LEU A 84 14.79 -5.41 7.01
C LEU A 84 13.94 -6.27 7.95
N ASP A 85 12.68 -5.92 8.03
CA ASP A 85 11.68 -6.60 8.85
C ASP A 85 10.74 -7.39 7.92
N LEU A 86 10.98 -8.71 7.81
CA LEU A 86 10.18 -9.58 6.96
C LEU A 86 8.77 -9.81 7.51
N ILE A 87 8.57 -9.71 8.83
CA ILE A 87 7.23 -9.83 9.42
C ILE A 87 6.38 -8.63 9.00
N LEU A 88 6.91 -7.43 9.15
CA LEU A 88 6.21 -6.23 8.69
C LEU A 88 6.01 -6.22 7.18
N LEU A 89 7.00 -6.65 6.40
CA LEU A 89 6.91 -6.73 4.94
C LEU A 89 5.75 -7.65 4.52
N ASP A 90 5.70 -8.86 5.05
CA ASP A 90 4.66 -9.84 4.73
C ASP A 90 3.27 -9.38 5.23
N LYS A 91 3.21 -8.72 6.39
CA LYS A 91 1.98 -8.13 6.90
C LYS A 91 1.43 -7.05 5.96
N LEU A 92 2.31 -6.16 5.47
CA LEU A 92 1.94 -5.12 4.50
C LEU A 92 1.46 -5.72 3.17
N ILE A 93 2.15 -6.75 2.66
CA ILE A 93 1.73 -7.47 1.46
C ILE A 93 0.33 -8.04 1.66
N SER A 94 0.08 -8.73 2.77
CA SER A 94 -1.22 -9.35 3.04
C SER A 94 -2.35 -8.32 3.10
N VAL A 95 -2.16 -7.20 3.81
CA VAL A 95 -3.21 -6.19 3.94
C VAL A 95 -3.45 -5.45 2.62
N ILE A 96 -2.41 -5.15 1.86
CA ILE A 96 -2.52 -4.51 0.54
C ILE A 96 -3.27 -5.44 -0.42
N SER A 97 -2.88 -6.72 -0.47
CA SER A 97 -3.55 -7.72 -1.32
C SER A 97 -5.01 -7.96 -0.93
N PHE A 98 -5.34 -7.96 0.37
CA PHE A 98 -6.71 -8.09 0.86
C PHE A 98 -7.64 -6.97 0.37
N ASN A 99 -7.11 -5.76 0.23
CA ASN A 99 -7.86 -4.61 -0.29
C ASN A 99 -7.87 -4.54 -1.83
N GLU A 100 -7.51 -5.61 -2.53
CA GLU A 100 -7.44 -5.68 -4.00
C GLU A 100 -6.50 -4.64 -4.60
N ILE A 101 -5.41 -4.34 -3.89
CA ILE A 101 -4.35 -3.41 -4.30
C ILE A 101 -3.11 -4.22 -4.67
N GLU A 102 -2.41 -3.85 -5.73
CA GLU A 102 -1.17 -4.50 -6.17
C GLU A 102 -0.01 -4.15 -5.22
N PRO A 103 0.58 -5.11 -4.48
CA PRO A 103 1.76 -4.85 -3.66
C PRO A 103 3.02 -4.81 -4.54
N ILE A 104 3.84 -3.78 -4.34
CA ILE A 104 5.16 -3.66 -4.97
C ILE A 104 6.19 -3.35 -3.89
N ILE A 105 7.29 -4.09 -3.86
CA ILE A 105 8.35 -3.90 -2.88
C ILE A 105 9.40 -2.95 -3.44
N CYS A 106 9.71 -1.88 -2.67
CA CYS A 106 10.79 -0.94 -2.98
C CYS A 106 11.89 -1.04 -1.92
N PHE A 107 13.00 -1.69 -2.25
CA PHE A 107 14.16 -1.79 -1.37
C PHE A 107 14.97 -0.50 -1.37
N THR A 108 15.34 -0.04 -0.18
CA THR A 108 16.13 1.17 0.02
C THR A 108 17.43 0.89 0.78
N LYS A 109 18.39 1.80 0.70
CA LYS A 109 19.67 1.74 1.42
C LYS A 109 20.54 0.52 1.08
N VAL A 110 20.40 0.02 -0.14
CA VAL A 110 21.18 -1.11 -0.67
C VAL A 110 22.68 -0.78 -0.74
N ASP A 111 23.00 0.49 -0.84
CA ASP A 111 24.38 1.03 -0.78
C ASP A 111 25.09 0.76 0.56
N LEU A 112 24.35 0.47 1.62
CA LEU A 112 24.91 0.13 2.94
C LEU A 112 25.24 -1.35 3.11
N LEU A 113 24.89 -2.21 2.15
CA LEU A 113 25.09 -3.65 2.22
C LEU A 113 26.49 -4.05 1.78
N ASN A 114 27.08 -5.04 2.45
CA ASN A 114 28.25 -5.75 1.95
C ASN A 114 27.84 -6.78 0.86
N GLU A 115 28.81 -7.45 0.24
CA GLU A 115 28.56 -8.36 -0.88
C GLU A 115 27.70 -9.58 -0.49
N GLU A 116 27.89 -10.17 0.68
CA GLU A 116 27.09 -11.27 1.19
C GLU A 116 25.63 -10.83 1.46
N GLU A 117 25.46 -9.65 2.07
CA GLU A 117 24.13 -9.08 2.33
C GLU A 117 23.40 -8.74 1.02
N LYS A 118 24.12 -8.33 -0.04
CA LYS A 118 23.54 -8.10 -1.36
C LYS A 118 23.06 -9.40 -2.00
N GLU A 119 23.88 -10.46 -1.96
CA GLU A 119 23.51 -11.78 -2.47
C GLU A 119 22.24 -12.30 -1.78
N ASN A 120 22.17 -12.17 -0.45
CA ASN A 120 20.98 -12.55 0.32
C ASN A 120 19.76 -11.73 -0.09
N LEU A 121 19.90 -10.40 -0.31
CA LEU A 121 18.83 -9.55 -0.79
C LEU A 121 18.38 -9.95 -2.21
N ASP A 122 19.31 -10.25 -3.11
CA ASP A 122 19.00 -10.69 -4.47
C ASP A 122 18.24 -12.02 -4.49
N ASN A 123 18.58 -12.95 -3.60
CA ASN A 123 17.84 -14.21 -3.45
C ASN A 123 16.42 -13.96 -2.91
N LEU A 124 16.26 -13.06 -1.94
CA LEU A 124 14.97 -12.67 -1.41
C LEU A 124 14.11 -11.96 -2.48
N LYS A 125 14.71 -11.04 -3.24
CA LYS A 125 14.06 -10.35 -4.36
C LYS A 125 13.56 -11.35 -5.40
N LYS A 126 14.42 -12.29 -5.83
CA LYS A 126 14.04 -13.35 -6.77
C LYS A 126 12.86 -14.17 -6.27
N TYR A 127 12.83 -14.49 -4.98
CA TYR A 127 11.70 -15.21 -4.40
C TYR A 127 10.38 -14.42 -4.50
N TYR A 128 10.36 -13.14 -4.09
CA TYR A 128 9.13 -12.34 -4.21
C TYR A 128 8.70 -12.16 -5.67
N GLU A 129 9.64 -11.99 -6.60
CA GLU A 129 9.34 -11.90 -8.03
C GLU A 129 8.79 -13.22 -8.58
N MET A 130 9.31 -14.35 -8.13
CA MET A 130 8.83 -15.69 -8.51
C MET A 130 7.36 -15.91 -8.08
N ILE A 131 6.98 -15.43 -6.91
CA ILE A 131 5.59 -15.50 -6.43
C ILE A 131 4.70 -14.37 -6.98
N GLY A 132 5.17 -13.58 -7.95
CA GLY A 132 4.37 -12.57 -8.65
C GLY A 132 4.38 -11.18 -8.00
N ILE A 133 5.19 -10.92 -6.99
CA ILE A 133 5.32 -9.61 -6.36
C ILE A 133 6.51 -8.86 -6.97
N ARG A 134 6.22 -7.76 -7.67
CA ARG A 134 7.26 -6.93 -8.29
C ARG A 134 8.16 -6.29 -7.23
N CYS A 135 9.48 -6.28 -7.50
CA CYS A 135 10.47 -5.65 -6.66
C CYS A 135 11.29 -4.62 -7.43
N VAL A 136 11.54 -3.47 -6.80
CA VAL A 136 12.38 -2.39 -7.36
C VAL A 136 13.35 -1.87 -6.32
N TYR A 137 14.41 -1.20 -6.76
CA TYR A 137 15.27 -0.42 -5.88
C TYR A 137 14.88 1.06 -5.93
N ASN A 138 15.02 1.77 -4.82
CA ASN A 138 14.72 3.20 -4.76
C ASN A 138 15.61 4.06 -5.67
N THR A 139 16.64 3.50 -6.29
CA THR A 139 17.51 4.13 -7.29
C THR A 139 16.97 4.03 -8.71
N GLU A 140 16.03 3.13 -8.94
CA GLU A 140 15.42 2.87 -10.26
C GLU A 140 14.28 3.86 -10.56
N VAL A 141 14.59 5.16 -10.48
CA VAL A 141 13.62 6.26 -10.59
C VAL A 141 12.76 6.17 -11.87
N ALA A 142 13.40 5.86 -13.01
CA ALA A 142 12.69 5.76 -14.28
C ALA A 142 11.69 4.59 -14.29
N GLU A 143 12.04 3.45 -13.67
CA GLU A 143 11.17 2.29 -13.53
C GLU A 143 10.00 2.61 -12.61
N ILE A 144 10.27 3.21 -11.44
CA ILE A 144 9.23 3.59 -10.48
C ILE A 144 8.26 4.57 -11.15
N LYS A 145 8.74 5.59 -11.88
CA LYS A 145 7.88 6.52 -12.62
C LYS A 145 7.01 5.83 -13.67
N ARG A 146 7.53 4.79 -14.32
CA ARG A 146 6.75 3.97 -15.28
C ARG A 146 5.66 3.16 -14.59
N ILE A 147 5.97 2.59 -13.42
CA ILE A 147 5.02 1.83 -12.61
C ILE A 147 3.86 2.70 -12.12
N ILE A 148 4.14 3.93 -11.68
CA ILE A 148 3.12 4.84 -11.11
C ILE A 148 2.31 5.59 -12.18
N LYS A 149 2.72 5.53 -13.44
CA LYS A 149 2.01 6.23 -14.53
C LYS A 149 0.54 5.84 -14.56
N ASP A 150 -0.35 6.85 -14.62
CA ASP A 150 -1.82 6.72 -14.61
C ASP A 150 -2.40 5.95 -13.41
N LYS A 151 -1.62 5.82 -12.32
CA LYS A 151 -1.98 5.07 -11.12
C LYS A 151 -2.13 5.96 -9.89
N VAL A 152 -2.94 5.50 -8.94
CA VAL A 152 -2.95 6.00 -7.56
C VAL A 152 -2.14 5.05 -6.70
N VAL A 153 -1.10 5.57 -6.06
CA VAL A 153 -0.15 4.80 -5.27
C VAL A 153 -0.21 5.25 -3.82
N VAL A 154 -0.27 4.30 -2.89
CA VAL A 154 -0.04 4.57 -1.46
C VAL A 154 1.34 4.09 -1.06
N LEU A 155 2.04 4.87 -0.23
CA LEU A 155 3.33 4.46 0.33
C LEU A 155 3.11 3.73 1.66
N ALA A 156 3.62 2.51 1.76
CA ALA A 156 3.65 1.72 2.97
C ALA A 156 5.09 1.53 3.48
N GLY A 157 5.25 1.12 4.74
CA GLY A 157 6.57 0.79 5.30
C GLY A 157 6.89 1.55 6.56
N GLN A 158 7.89 1.04 7.30
CA GLN A 158 8.26 1.55 8.62
C GLN A 158 8.84 2.97 8.58
N THR A 159 8.82 3.62 9.74
CA THR A 159 9.49 4.92 9.92
C THR A 159 11.00 4.78 9.65
N GLY A 160 11.57 5.75 8.95
CA GLY A 160 12.99 5.71 8.58
C GLY A 160 13.32 4.78 7.40
N ALA A 161 12.37 4.12 6.77
CA ALA A 161 12.61 3.29 5.58
C ALA A 161 13.01 4.10 4.33
N GLY A 162 12.82 5.42 4.32
CA GLY A 162 13.23 6.29 3.21
C GLY A 162 12.09 6.72 2.30
N LYS A 163 10.83 6.71 2.76
CA LYS A 163 9.65 7.15 1.98
C LYS A 163 9.77 8.59 1.49
N SER A 164 10.09 9.55 2.38
CA SER A 164 10.31 10.96 2.01
C SER A 164 11.46 11.14 1.04
N SER A 165 12.57 10.41 1.27
CA SER A 165 13.72 10.44 0.36
C SER A 165 13.38 9.90 -1.02
N LEU A 166 12.50 8.89 -1.11
CA LEU A 166 12.00 8.37 -2.37
C LEU A 166 11.13 9.42 -3.10
N LEU A 167 10.20 10.05 -2.39
CA LEU A 167 9.35 11.11 -2.96
C LEU A 167 10.18 12.27 -3.51
N ASN A 168 11.14 12.79 -2.73
CA ASN A 168 12.04 13.86 -3.18
C ASN A 168 12.92 13.45 -4.37
N ARG A 169 13.23 12.15 -4.50
CA ARG A 169 13.97 11.61 -5.65
C ARG A 169 13.09 11.49 -6.89
N LEU A 170 11.83 11.16 -6.71
CA LEU A 170 10.84 11.09 -7.79
C LEU A 170 10.46 12.48 -8.30
N ASP A 171 10.35 13.44 -7.39
CA ASP A 171 10.07 14.84 -7.73
C ASP A 171 10.86 15.79 -6.80
N ASN A 172 11.82 16.47 -7.36
CA ASN A 172 12.73 17.39 -6.63
C ASN A 172 12.00 18.67 -6.16
N THR A 173 10.79 18.92 -6.64
CA THR A 173 10.01 20.13 -6.28
C THR A 173 9.25 19.97 -4.97
N LEU A 174 9.08 18.74 -4.49
CA LEU A 174 8.29 18.45 -3.29
C LEU A 174 8.93 18.94 -1.99
N ASP A 175 10.27 19.00 -1.92
CA ASP A 175 11.05 19.46 -0.73
C ASP A 175 10.51 18.93 0.61
N ILE A 176 10.15 17.65 0.64
CA ILE A 176 9.59 16.99 1.83
C ILE A 176 10.73 16.81 2.83
N LYS A 177 10.64 17.43 3.98
CA LYS A 177 11.65 17.26 5.06
C LYS A 177 11.60 15.81 5.55
N THR A 178 12.77 15.18 5.57
CA THR A 178 12.92 13.77 5.94
C THR A 178 12.47 13.46 7.38
N ASP A 179 12.43 14.47 8.25
CA ASP A 179 12.02 14.34 9.66
C ASP A 179 10.53 14.60 9.89
N GLU A 180 9.83 15.32 8.99
CA GLU A 180 8.41 15.70 9.21
C GLU A 180 7.44 14.53 9.14
N ILE A 181 7.71 13.50 8.34
CA ILE A 181 6.88 12.28 8.33
C ILE A 181 7.01 11.49 9.65
N SER A 182 8.15 11.58 10.33
CA SER A 182 8.37 10.91 11.62
C SER A 182 7.88 11.73 12.82
N GLU A 183 7.94 13.06 12.78
CA GLU A 183 7.50 13.93 13.88
C GLU A 183 5.98 14.12 13.94
N ALA A 184 5.27 14.04 12.82
CA ALA A 184 3.81 14.03 12.79
C ALA A 184 3.21 12.82 13.54
N LEU A 185 3.99 11.75 13.71
CA LEU A 185 3.62 10.54 14.46
C LEU A 185 3.83 10.67 15.98
N GLY A 186 4.64 11.64 16.48
CA GLY A 186 5.13 11.68 17.85
C GLY A 186 4.46 12.69 18.80
N ARG A 187 3.70 13.67 18.32
CA ARG A 187 3.13 14.71 19.19
C ARG A 187 1.60 14.70 19.17
N GLY A 188 1.04 14.23 20.28
CA GLY A 188 -0.39 14.26 20.58
C GLY A 188 -0.98 15.68 20.49
N LYS A 189 -1.62 15.95 19.37
CA LYS A 189 -2.75 16.86 19.25
C LYS A 189 -3.64 16.31 18.14
N HIS A 190 -4.94 16.20 18.42
CA HIS A 190 -5.98 15.81 17.47
C HIS A 190 -6.05 16.80 16.30
N THR A 191 -5.15 16.64 15.31
CA THR A 191 -5.29 17.29 14.02
C THR A 191 -5.76 16.22 13.06
N THR A 192 -6.92 16.43 12.50
CA THR A 192 -7.52 15.64 11.42
C THR A 192 -6.45 15.49 10.32
N ARG A 193 -5.90 14.27 10.17
CA ARG A 193 -4.85 14.00 9.20
C ARG A 193 -5.47 14.12 7.82
N HIS A 194 -5.11 15.17 7.09
CA HIS A 194 -5.55 15.34 5.72
C HIS A 194 -4.70 14.43 4.82
N VAL A 195 -5.35 13.55 4.08
CA VAL A 195 -4.74 12.81 2.99
C VAL A 195 -4.68 13.73 1.78
N GLU A 196 -3.54 13.77 1.11
CA GLU A 196 -3.35 14.53 -0.12
C GLU A 196 -2.68 13.64 -1.16
N LEU A 197 -3.14 13.71 -2.41
CA LEU A 197 -2.49 13.07 -3.54
C LEU A 197 -1.56 14.08 -4.20
N TYR A 198 -0.27 13.75 -4.23
CA TYR A 198 0.73 14.48 -4.99
C TYR A 198 0.80 13.92 -6.41
N GLU A 199 0.71 14.80 -7.40
CA GLU A 199 0.95 14.44 -8.78
C GLU A 199 2.46 14.26 -8.99
N ILE A 200 2.89 13.07 -9.40
CA ILE A 200 4.30 12.75 -9.67
C ILE A 200 4.41 12.16 -11.06
N GLY A 201 4.95 12.95 -11.99
CA GLY A 201 4.94 12.58 -13.40
C GLY A 201 3.50 12.52 -13.94
N GLU A 202 3.07 11.35 -14.40
CA GLU A 202 1.72 11.11 -14.92
C GLU A 202 0.86 10.28 -13.94
N GLY A 203 1.22 10.21 -12.66
CA GLY A 203 0.50 9.43 -11.64
C GLY A 203 0.31 10.20 -10.34
N PHE A 204 -0.34 9.56 -9.36
CA PHE A 204 -0.62 10.16 -8.06
C PHE A 204 -0.03 9.31 -6.94
N ILE A 205 0.65 9.95 -5.99
CA ILE A 205 1.09 9.28 -4.76
C ILE A 205 0.39 9.93 -3.57
N ALA A 206 -0.26 9.11 -2.76
CA ALA A 206 -0.85 9.56 -1.51
C ALA A 206 0.25 9.73 -0.45
N ASP A 207 0.35 10.93 0.13
CA ASP A 207 1.07 11.09 1.39
C ASP A 207 0.20 10.54 2.51
N THR A 208 0.64 9.41 3.02
CA THR A 208 -0.13 8.63 3.97
C THR A 208 0.66 8.40 5.26
N PRO A 209 0.68 9.38 6.16
CA PRO A 209 1.19 9.11 7.50
C PRO A 209 0.25 8.08 8.16
N GLY A 210 0.76 6.88 8.43
CA GLY A 210 0.04 5.88 9.21
C GLY A 210 -0.27 4.54 8.56
N PHE A 211 0.17 4.25 7.33
CA PHE A 211 0.13 2.90 6.77
C PHE A 211 1.08 1.92 7.51
N SER A 212 1.69 2.37 8.60
CA SER A 212 2.51 1.54 9.51
C SER A 212 1.71 0.92 10.66
N ALA A 213 0.47 1.37 10.91
CA ALA A 213 -0.42 0.81 11.93
C ALA A 213 -1.48 -0.07 11.29
N ILE A 214 -1.02 -1.06 10.52
CA ILE A 214 -1.88 -2.01 9.82
C ILE A 214 -2.17 -3.18 10.74
N ASP A 215 -3.42 -3.55 10.81
CA ASP A 215 -3.91 -4.73 11.51
C ASP A 215 -4.80 -5.58 10.58
N PHE A 216 -5.14 -6.76 11.04
CA PHE A 216 -5.99 -7.71 10.33
C PHE A 216 -7.46 -7.63 10.76
N GLN A 217 -7.92 -6.49 11.35
CA GLN A 217 -9.24 -6.40 11.99
C GLN A 217 -10.40 -6.80 11.08
N ASP A 218 -10.29 -6.52 9.79
CA ASP A 218 -11.35 -6.78 8.81
C ASP A 218 -11.21 -8.12 8.08
N MET A 219 -10.17 -8.93 8.42
CA MET A 219 -9.93 -10.23 7.80
C MET A 219 -10.44 -11.38 8.63
N ASP A 220 -10.93 -12.42 7.98
CA ASP A 220 -11.02 -13.75 8.56
C ASP A 220 -9.76 -14.60 8.23
N LYS A 221 -9.68 -15.80 8.81
CA LYS A 221 -8.53 -16.69 8.60
C LYS A 221 -8.36 -17.16 7.16
N MET A 222 -9.48 -17.40 6.46
CA MET A 222 -9.44 -17.84 5.06
C MET A 222 -8.99 -16.70 4.16
N GLN A 223 -9.48 -15.49 4.43
CA GLN A 223 -9.06 -14.29 3.71
C GLN A 223 -7.56 -14.02 3.93
N LEU A 224 -7.05 -14.16 5.16
CA LEU A 224 -5.61 -14.05 5.41
C LEU A 224 -4.81 -15.10 4.64
N ARG A 225 -5.22 -16.39 4.68
CA ARG A 225 -4.59 -17.45 3.90
C ARG A 225 -4.49 -17.09 2.41
N ASP A 226 -5.60 -16.57 1.87
CA ASP A 226 -5.70 -16.25 0.44
C ASP A 226 -4.84 -15.06 0.01
N THR A 227 -4.32 -14.26 0.96
CA THR A 227 -3.33 -13.20 0.68
C THR A 227 -1.90 -13.73 0.49
N PHE A 228 -1.64 -14.96 0.91
CA PHE A 228 -0.40 -15.68 0.59
C PHE A 228 -0.56 -16.33 -0.77
N ILE A 229 -0.37 -15.52 -1.82
CA ILE A 229 -0.74 -15.85 -3.20
C ILE A 229 -0.07 -17.12 -3.72
N GLU A 230 1.15 -17.38 -3.26
CA GLU A 230 1.93 -18.57 -3.61
C GLU A 230 1.31 -19.88 -3.09
N PHE A 231 0.50 -19.85 -2.04
CA PHE A 231 -0.14 -21.05 -1.51
C PHE A 231 -1.11 -21.68 -2.50
N LYS A 232 -1.65 -20.89 -3.42
CA LYS A 232 -2.59 -21.34 -4.47
C LYS A 232 -1.94 -22.24 -5.52
N GLU A 233 -0.61 -22.20 -5.65
CA GLU A 233 0.15 -23.01 -6.62
C GLU A 233 0.30 -24.46 -6.15
N TYR A 234 -0.03 -24.77 -4.88
CA TYR A 234 0.18 -26.08 -4.29
C TYR A 234 -1.14 -26.76 -3.93
N GLU A 235 -1.39 -27.91 -4.53
CA GLU A 235 -2.62 -28.67 -4.29
C GLU A 235 -2.63 -29.31 -2.90
N CYS A 236 -3.72 -29.07 -2.16
CA CYS A 236 -3.99 -29.71 -0.88
C CYS A 236 -5.14 -30.70 -0.99
N LYS A 237 -5.16 -31.71 -0.11
CA LYS A 237 -6.24 -32.69 -0.06
C LYS A 237 -7.61 -32.07 0.19
N PHE A 238 -7.67 -30.98 0.96
CA PHE A 238 -8.92 -30.30 1.33
C PHE A 238 -8.91 -28.88 0.78
N ARG A 239 -10.07 -28.41 0.28
CA ARG A 239 -10.23 -27.04 -0.26
C ARG A 239 -10.13 -25.96 0.82
N ASP A 240 -10.51 -26.28 2.04
CA ASP A 240 -10.45 -25.43 3.22
C ASP A 240 -9.19 -25.63 4.07
N CYS A 241 -8.17 -26.26 3.48
CA CYS A 241 -6.87 -26.48 4.14
C CYS A 241 -6.30 -25.16 4.64
N MET A 242 -6.02 -25.10 5.94
CA MET A 242 -5.39 -23.95 6.57
C MET A 242 -3.87 -24.08 6.69
N HIS A 243 -3.31 -25.17 6.16
CA HIS A 243 -1.89 -25.46 6.13
C HIS A 243 -1.22 -25.52 7.52
N ILE A 244 -1.96 -25.89 8.56
CA ILE A 244 -1.49 -25.91 9.96
C ILE A 244 -1.33 -27.36 10.45
N LYS A 245 -2.45 -28.07 10.57
CA LYS A 245 -2.53 -29.41 11.21
C LYS A 245 -2.71 -30.55 10.21
N GLU A 246 -3.00 -30.24 8.98
CA GLU A 246 -3.28 -31.22 7.94
C GLU A 246 -2.04 -32.06 7.64
N ASN A 247 -2.19 -33.39 7.64
CA ASN A 247 -1.09 -34.33 7.40
C ASN A 247 -0.67 -34.39 5.93
N VAL A 248 -1.61 -34.11 4.99
CA VAL A 248 -1.37 -34.07 3.54
C VAL A 248 -1.65 -32.66 3.06
N CYS A 249 -0.61 -31.89 2.83
CA CYS A 249 -0.70 -30.45 2.55
C CYS A 249 0.44 -30.02 1.61
N GLY A 250 0.11 -29.71 0.36
CA GLY A 250 1.10 -29.31 -0.63
C GLY A 250 1.88 -28.04 -0.25
N VAL A 251 1.27 -27.13 0.51
CA VAL A 251 2.00 -25.94 1.01
C VAL A 251 3.08 -26.33 2.01
N LYS A 252 2.81 -27.27 2.93
CA LYS A 252 3.81 -27.73 3.90
C LYS A 252 4.92 -28.52 3.20
N ASP A 253 4.57 -29.35 2.22
CA ASP A 253 5.53 -30.07 1.41
C ASP A 253 6.43 -29.08 0.65
N ALA A 254 5.86 -28.01 0.07
CA ALA A 254 6.61 -26.96 -0.62
C ALA A 254 7.55 -26.17 0.31
N VAL A 255 7.18 -26.00 1.59
CA VAL A 255 8.06 -25.38 2.61
C VAL A 255 9.24 -26.32 2.90
N GLU A 256 9.00 -27.62 3.07
CA GLU A 256 10.07 -28.64 3.28
C GLU A 256 11.02 -28.73 2.09
N GLU A 257 10.50 -28.62 0.88
CA GLU A 257 11.26 -28.56 -0.38
C GLU A 257 11.93 -27.22 -0.64
N LYS A 258 11.74 -26.20 0.23
CA LYS A 258 12.27 -24.83 0.11
C LYS A 258 11.75 -24.04 -1.10
N LEU A 259 10.63 -24.44 -1.66
CA LEU A 259 9.90 -23.70 -2.70
C LEU A 259 9.15 -22.50 -2.10
N ILE A 260 8.70 -22.65 -0.85
CA ILE A 260 8.19 -21.54 -0.04
C ILE A 260 9.21 -21.24 1.06
N LEU A 261 9.53 -19.94 1.25
CA LEU A 261 10.44 -19.55 2.32
C LEU A 261 9.86 -19.89 3.69
N GLN A 262 10.66 -20.54 4.52
CA GLN A 262 10.28 -20.89 5.90
C GLN A 262 9.85 -19.64 6.70
N THR A 263 10.52 -18.49 6.49
CA THR A 263 10.17 -17.22 7.13
C THR A 263 8.78 -16.77 6.75
N ARG A 264 8.40 -16.90 5.48
CA ARG A 264 7.11 -16.54 4.95
C ARG A 264 5.99 -17.39 5.55
N TYR A 265 6.21 -18.73 5.61
CA TYR A 265 5.28 -19.65 6.25
C TYR A 265 5.16 -19.40 7.77
N ASN A 266 6.26 -19.10 8.45
CA ASN A 266 6.24 -18.75 9.87
C ASN A 266 5.46 -17.47 10.13
N ASN A 267 5.61 -16.45 9.26
CA ASN A 267 4.85 -15.22 9.34
C ASN A 267 3.35 -15.47 9.16
N TYR A 268 2.97 -16.33 8.23
CA TYR A 268 1.58 -16.76 8.06
C TYR A 268 0.99 -17.35 9.35
N LEU A 269 1.71 -18.30 9.98
CA LEU A 269 1.27 -18.91 11.25
C LEU A 269 1.14 -17.86 12.36
N GLN A 270 2.11 -16.95 12.47
CA GLN A 270 2.07 -15.87 13.44
C GLN A 270 0.86 -14.94 13.21
N PHE A 271 0.54 -14.61 11.97
CA PHE A 271 -0.60 -13.75 11.65
C PHE A 271 -1.93 -14.43 11.95
N LEU A 272 -2.04 -15.74 11.76
CA LEU A 272 -3.21 -16.50 12.20
C LEU A 272 -3.41 -16.44 13.72
N GLU A 273 -2.33 -16.54 14.50
CA GLU A 273 -2.39 -16.41 15.96
C GLU A 273 -2.77 -14.97 16.38
N GLU A 274 -2.29 -13.97 15.64
CA GLU A 274 -2.66 -12.57 15.87
C GLU A 274 -4.17 -12.38 15.67
N LEU A 275 -4.76 -12.92 14.59
CA LEU A 275 -6.20 -12.88 14.34
C LEU A 275 -7.05 -13.56 15.44
N GLU A 276 -6.54 -14.60 16.10
CA GLU A 276 -7.26 -15.29 17.19
C GLU A 276 -7.35 -14.45 18.46
N LYS A 277 -6.40 -13.57 18.69
CA LYS A 277 -6.36 -12.72 19.91
C LYS A 277 -7.31 -11.53 19.84
N TRP A 278 -7.80 -11.17 18.65
CA TRP A 278 -8.70 -10.04 18.45
C TRP A 278 -10.20 -10.43 18.44
N LYS A 279 -10.53 -11.73 18.53
CA LYS A 279 -11.89 -12.29 18.68
C LYS A 279 -12.14 -12.76 20.10
#